data_1c6ade22e784bee9a5de2580e05337f3
#
_entry.id   1c6ade22e784bee9a5de2580e05337f3
#
_cell.length_a   1.000
_cell.length_b   1.000
_cell.length_c   1.000
_cell.angle_alpha   90.00
_cell.angle_beta   90.00
_cell.angle_gamma   90.00
#
_symmetry.space_group_name_H-M   'P 1'
#
loop_
_entity.id
_entity.type
_entity.pdbx_description
1 polymer ?
#
loop_
_entity_poly.entity_id
_entity_poly.type
_entity_poly.pdbx_seq_one_letter_code
_entity_poly.pdbx_strand_id
1 'polypeptide(L)'
;MDSKLEKLFQNRVNGKVVLITGASSGIGLTAAHKLAAAGAHVLLVSRTKETLDEVKAEIEKKGGQASVFPCDLNNMESIDEVSQQILASVDHIDILINNAGRSIRRAVHESSDRFHDFERTMQLNYFGAIRLVMNILPQMMARRDGQIINISSIGVLANATRFSAYVASKAALDAFSRCLSAEVHSHKIAITSVYMPLVRTPMIAPTKIYKYVPTLSPEQAADLIAYAIVKRPKKVATHLGRLASITYSIAPDINNKLMSIGYNLFPSSTASVGEQQKLNWVQKAYARLFPGEHW
;
A
#
# COMPACT_ATOMS: atom_id res chain seq x y z
N MET A 1 -12.19 12.66 6.17
CA MET A 1 -11.15 13.53 6.81
C MET A 1 -11.85 14.74 7.43
N ASP A 2 -11.37 15.31 8.57
CA ASP A 2 -11.94 16.55 9.10
C ASP A 2 -11.53 17.77 8.25
N SER A 3 -12.30 18.87 8.34
CA SER A 3 -12.10 20.07 7.53
C SER A 3 -10.74 20.74 7.75
N LYS A 4 -10.18 20.66 8.96
CA LYS A 4 -8.86 21.20 9.31
C LYS A 4 -7.73 20.42 8.62
N LEU A 5 -7.82 19.09 8.65
CA LEU A 5 -6.84 18.21 8.00
C LEU A 5 -6.92 18.35 6.47
N GLU A 6 -8.13 18.51 5.90
CA GLU A 6 -8.34 18.74 4.47
C GLU A 6 -7.61 20.02 4.00
N LYS A 7 -7.80 21.12 4.72
CA LYS A 7 -7.11 22.39 4.44
C LYS A 7 -5.58 22.28 4.53
N LEU A 8 -5.08 21.56 5.55
CA LEU A 8 -3.65 21.31 5.70
C LEU A 8 -3.10 20.43 4.57
N PHE A 9 -3.88 19.43 4.14
CA PHE A 9 -3.51 18.57 3.03
C PHE A 9 -3.43 19.36 1.72
N GLN A 10 -4.45 20.16 1.41
CA GLN A 10 -4.44 21.02 0.23
C GLN A 10 -3.22 21.95 0.22
N ASN A 11 -2.95 22.65 1.33
CA ASN A 11 -1.77 23.52 1.45
C ASN A 11 -0.45 22.75 1.28
N ARG A 12 -0.41 21.48 1.67
CA ARG A 12 0.81 20.66 1.63
C ARG A 12 1.13 20.12 0.25
N VAL A 13 0.10 19.86 -0.58
CA VAL A 13 0.26 19.21 -1.90
C VAL A 13 0.06 20.17 -3.07
N ASN A 14 -0.55 21.33 -2.86
CA ASN A 14 -0.75 22.31 -3.92
C ASN A 14 0.58 22.72 -4.57
N GLY A 15 0.67 22.59 -5.89
CA GLY A 15 1.87 22.84 -6.68
C GLY A 15 3.00 21.81 -6.49
N LYS A 16 2.75 20.68 -5.78
CA LYS A 16 3.73 19.62 -5.58
C LYS A 16 3.67 18.57 -6.66
N VAL A 17 4.81 17.98 -7.00
CA VAL A 17 4.90 16.82 -7.91
C VAL A 17 4.86 15.54 -7.09
N VAL A 18 3.84 14.71 -7.33
CA VAL A 18 3.57 13.48 -6.58
C VAL A 18 3.58 12.28 -7.51
N LEU A 19 4.56 11.41 -7.33
CA LEU A 19 4.64 10.13 -8.05
C LEU A 19 3.89 9.03 -7.28
N ILE A 20 2.92 8.38 -7.92
CA ILE A 20 2.16 7.29 -7.32
C ILE A 20 2.16 6.04 -8.18
N THR A 21 2.54 4.90 -7.60
CA THR A 21 2.51 3.61 -8.27
C THR A 21 1.19 2.87 -8.02
N GLY A 22 0.74 2.05 -9.00
CA GLY A 22 -0.54 1.36 -8.93
C GLY A 22 -1.73 2.31 -9.05
N ALA A 23 -1.58 3.39 -9.83
CA ALA A 23 -2.55 4.46 -9.97
C ALA A 23 -3.80 4.10 -10.79
N SER A 24 -3.84 2.93 -11.43
CA SER A 24 -4.93 2.52 -12.33
C SER A 24 -6.16 1.95 -11.63
N SER A 25 -6.09 1.66 -10.32
CA SER A 25 -7.23 1.07 -9.60
C SER A 25 -7.15 1.24 -8.08
N GLY A 26 -8.28 1.01 -7.39
CA GLY A 26 -8.36 0.92 -5.94
C GLY A 26 -7.79 2.13 -5.21
N ILE A 27 -6.93 1.88 -4.23
CA ILE A 27 -6.35 2.92 -3.36
C ILE A 27 -5.55 3.94 -4.17
N GLY A 28 -4.71 3.46 -5.12
CA GLY A 28 -3.87 4.33 -5.94
C GLY A 28 -4.67 5.28 -6.83
N LEU A 29 -5.72 4.77 -7.46
CA LEU A 29 -6.65 5.58 -8.28
C LEU A 29 -7.32 6.66 -7.43
N THR A 30 -7.92 6.27 -6.30
CA THR A 30 -8.63 7.21 -5.43
C THR A 30 -7.67 8.27 -4.83
N ALA A 31 -6.46 7.85 -4.44
CA ALA A 31 -5.43 8.77 -3.96
C ALA A 31 -4.96 9.74 -5.06
N ALA A 32 -4.80 9.27 -6.31
CA ALA A 32 -4.42 10.11 -7.44
C ALA A 32 -5.46 11.23 -7.69
N HIS A 33 -6.74 10.88 -7.71
CA HIS A 33 -7.82 11.87 -7.84
C HIS A 33 -7.81 12.88 -6.67
N LYS A 34 -7.65 12.39 -5.44
CA LYS A 34 -7.62 13.26 -4.25
C LYS A 34 -6.43 14.22 -4.27
N LEU A 35 -5.25 13.76 -4.67
CA LEU A 35 -4.05 14.58 -4.81
C LEU A 35 -4.20 15.65 -5.89
N ALA A 36 -4.69 15.26 -7.06
CA ALA A 36 -4.93 16.19 -8.17
C ALA A 36 -5.97 17.25 -7.83
N ALA A 37 -7.07 16.87 -7.16
CA ALA A 37 -8.10 17.80 -6.69
C ALA A 37 -7.56 18.80 -5.64
N ALA A 38 -6.50 18.44 -4.92
CA ALA A 38 -5.81 19.33 -3.97
C ALA A 38 -4.68 20.17 -4.62
N GLY A 39 -4.56 20.14 -5.95
CA GLY A 39 -3.62 20.98 -6.72
C GLY A 39 -2.24 20.37 -6.95
N ALA A 40 -2.05 19.07 -6.71
CA ALA A 40 -0.81 18.38 -7.07
C ALA A 40 -0.74 18.05 -8.56
N HIS A 41 0.47 18.09 -9.15
CA HIS A 41 0.76 17.40 -10.40
C HIS A 41 1.04 15.93 -10.10
N VAL A 42 0.15 15.03 -10.54
CA VAL A 42 0.24 13.62 -10.21
C VAL A 42 0.87 12.82 -11.36
N LEU A 43 2.00 12.17 -11.08
CA LEU A 43 2.67 11.26 -12.00
C LEU A 43 2.13 9.85 -11.77
N LEU A 44 1.32 9.38 -12.72
CA LEU A 44 0.58 8.12 -12.64
C LEU A 44 1.42 6.96 -13.18
N VAL A 45 1.76 5.99 -12.33
CA VAL A 45 2.55 4.82 -12.75
C VAL A 45 1.74 3.53 -12.58
N SER A 46 1.53 2.79 -13.66
CA SER A 46 1.07 1.40 -13.70
C SER A 46 1.40 0.75 -15.03
N ARG A 47 1.05 -0.52 -15.23
CA ARG A 47 1.43 -1.28 -16.43
C ARG A 47 0.65 -0.87 -17.68
N THR A 48 -0.63 -0.61 -17.55
CA THR A 48 -1.57 -0.45 -18.67
C THR A 48 -1.72 1.02 -18.99
N LYS A 49 -1.18 1.44 -20.14
CA LYS A 49 -1.19 2.83 -20.59
C LYS A 49 -2.62 3.35 -20.76
N GLU A 50 -3.48 2.58 -21.41
CA GLU A 50 -4.87 2.95 -21.73
C GLU A 50 -5.64 3.31 -20.45
N THR A 51 -5.53 2.49 -19.41
CA THR A 51 -6.18 2.76 -18.12
C THR A 51 -5.63 4.02 -17.45
N LEU A 52 -4.31 4.28 -17.58
CA LEU A 52 -3.73 5.51 -17.04
C LEU A 52 -4.18 6.75 -17.82
N ASP A 53 -4.32 6.64 -19.15
CA ASP A 53 -4.84 7.73 -20.00
C ASP A 53 -6.29 8.07 -19.62
N GLU A 54 -7.12 7.07 -19.31
CA GLU A 54 -8.49 7.29 -18.79
C GLU A 54 -8.46 8.06 -17.47
N VAL A 55 -7.62 7.63 -16.51
CA VAL A 55 -7.46 8.30 -15.21
C VAL A 55 -6.98 9.75 -15.38
N LYS A 56 -6.01 9.97 -16.27
CA LYS A 56 -5.51 11.31 -16.61
C LYS A 56 -6.65 12.19 -17.15
N ALA A 57 -7.41 11.68 -18.13
CA ALA A 57 -8.52 12.42 -18.72
C ALA A 57 -9.57 12.81 -17.68
N GLU A 58 -9.91 11.91 -16.74
CA GLU A 58 -10.83 12.20 -15.64
C GLU A 58 -10.29 13.28 -14.69
N ILE A 59 -8.99 13.26 -14.38
CA ILE A 59 -8.32 14.27 -13.55
C ILE A 59 -8.33 15.63 -14.24
N GLU A 60 -7.94 15.69 -15.51
CA GLU A 60 -7.89 16.91 -16.30
C GLU A 60 -9.28 17.52 -16.53
N LYS A 61 -10.28 16.70 -16.76
CA LYS A 61 -11.70 17.12 -16.84
C LYS A 61 -12.18 17.84 -15.58
N LYS A 62 -11.60 17.52 -14.42
CA LYS A 62 -11.89 18.16 -13.12
C LYS A 62 -10.96 19.34 -12.82
N GLY A 63 -10.13 19.75 -13.76
CA GLY A 63 -9.17 20.86 -13.62
C GLY A 63 -7.89 20.50 -12.87
N GLY A 64 -7.62 19.22 -12.63
CA GLY A 64 -6.37 18.74 -12.04
C GLY A 64 -5.27 18.53 -13.09
N GLN A 65 -4.06 18.18 -12.65
CA GLN A 65 -2.91 17.92 -13.51
C GLN A 65 -2.37 16.50 -13.31
N ALA A 66 -2.18 15.74 -14.40
CA ALA A 66 -1.61 14.41 -14.35
C ALA A 66 -0.74 14.10 -15.57
N SER A 67 0.30 13.29 -15.37
CA SER A 67 1.14 12.73 -16.43
C SER A 67 1.19 11.21 -16.29
N VAL A 68 1.29 10.51 -17.42
CA VAL A 68 1.19 9.04 -17.49
C VAL A 68 2.54 8.43 -17.79
N PHE A 69 2.91 7.42 -17.00
CA PHE A 69 4.17 6.68 -17.12
C PHE A 69 3.89 5.18 -17.02
N PRO A 70 3.67 4.50 -18.16
CA PRO A 70 3.49 3.05 -18.18
C PRO A 70 4.77 2.34 -17.72
N CYS A 71 4.66 1.43 -16.75
CA CYS A 71 5.80 0.72 -16.20
C CYS A 71 5.39 -0.64 -15.63
N ASP A 72 6.10 -1.70 -15.99
CA ASP A 72 6.02 -2.97 -15.27
C ASP A 72 7.03 -2.98 -14.12
N LEU A 73 6.53 -2.78 -12.91
CA LEU A 73 7.34 -2.81 -11.69
C LEU A 73 7.92 -4.21 -11.34
N ASN A 74 7.64 -5.24 -12.13
CA ASN A 74 8.35 -6.52 -12.03
C ASN A 74 9.64 -6.54 -12.88
N ASN A 75 9.82 -5.60 -13.79
CA ASN A 75 10.98 -5.49 -14.66
C ASN A 75 11.86 -4.31 -14.21
N MET A 76 13.11 -4.59 -13.85
CA MET A 76 14.06 -3.59 -13.36
C MET A 76 14.44 -2.58 -14.44
N GLU A 77 14.63 -3.03 -15.69
CA GLU A 77 14.96 -2.18 -16.82
C GLU A 77 13.81 -1.19 -17.10
N SER A 78 12.56 -1.68 -17.09
CA SER A 78 11.37 -0.81 -17.23
C SER A 78 11.28 0.25 -16.13
N ILE A 79 11.69 -0.08 -14.89
CA ILE A 79 11.74 0.89 -13.80
C ILE A 79 12.82 1.94 -14.04
N ASP A 80 13.99 1.53 -14.49
CA ASP A 80 15.10 2.44 -14.77
C ASP A 80 14.76 3.42 -15.89
N GLU A 81 14.24 2.90 -17.01
CA GLU A 81 13.80 3.70 -18.14
C GLU A 81 12.72 4.70 -17.76
N VAL A 82 11.68 4.24 -17.05
CA VAL A 82 10.58 5.12 -16.64
C VAL A 82 11.04 6.16 -15.61
N SER A 83 11.97 5.80 -14.74
CA SER A 83 12.53 6.76 -13.77
C SER A 83 13.30 7.88 -14.48
N GLN A 84 14.08 7.55 -15.52
CA GLN A 84 14.79 8.54 -16.34
C GLN A 84 13.80 9.45 -17.08
N GLN A 85 12.74 8.88 -17.70
CA GLN A 85 11.69 9.65 -18.37
C GLN A 85 11.00 10.61 -17.41
N ILE A 86 10.65 10.14 -16.22
CA ILE A 86 10.02 10.98 -15.19
C ILE A 86 10.95 12.13 -14.79
N LEU A 87 12.21 11.82 -14.44
CA LEU A 87 13.19 12.85 -14.03
C LEU A 87 13.52 13.85 -15.12
N ALA A 88 13.38 13.48 -16.40
CA ALA A 88 13.52 14.40 -17.53
C ALA A 88 12.26 15.25 -17.79
N SER A 89 11.10 14.83 -17.30
CA SER A 89 9.81 15.49 -17.55
C SER A 89 9.40 16.52 -16.49
N VAL A 90 10.01 16.49 -15.30
CA VAL A 90 9.74 17.39 -14.19
C VAL A 90 11.04 17.82 -13.53
N ASP A 91 11.06 19.01 -12.96
CA ASP A 91 12.25 19.52 -12.25
C ASP A 91 12.62 18.66 -11.06
N HIS A 92 11.62 18.10 -10.36
CA HIS A 92 11.81 17.25 -9.20
C HIS A 92 10.53 16.52 -8.80
N ILE A 93 10.68 15.53 -7.94
CA ILE A 93 9.58 14.81 -7.29
C ILE A 93 9.59 15.18 -5.81
N ASP A 94 8.47 15.69 -5.29
CA ASP A 94 8.33 16.05 -3.87
C ASP A 94 7.91 14.85 -3.03
N ILE A 95 7.00 14.03 -3.56
CA ILE A 95 6.43 12.90 -2.83
C ILE A 95 6.41 11.66 -3.74
N LEU A 96 6.96 10.56 -3.23
CA LEU A 96 6.84 9.22 -3.84
C LEU A 96 5.89 8.36 -3.00
N ILE A 97 4.86 7.81 -3.63
CA ILE A 97 3.90 6.89 -2.99
C ILE A 97 4.03 5.51 -3.63
N ASN A 98 4.74 4.60 -2.96
CA ASN A 98 4.82 3.20 -3.33
C ASN A 98 3.55 2.48 -2.89
N ASN A 99 2.53 2.49 -3.76
CA ASN A 99 1.24 1.86 -3.50
C ASN A 99 1.05 0.56 -4.29
N ALA A 100 1.68 0.41 -5.44
CA ALA A 100 1.59 -0.82 -6.22
C ALA A 100 1.88 -2.05 -5.37
N GLY A 101 1.10 -3.11 -5.57
CA GLY A 101 1.31 -4.33 -4.84
C GLY A 101 0.37 -5.44 -5.27
N ARG A 102 0.71 -6.65 -4.87
CA ARG A 102 -0.06 -7.89 -5.09
C ARG A 102 -0.19 -8.62 -3.77
N SER A 103 -1.37 -9.19 -3.53
CA SER A 103 -1.63 -10.07 -2.40
C SER A 103 -2.02 -11.45 -2.89
N ILE A 104 -1.45 -12.48 -2.29
CA ILE A 104 -1.79 -13.89 -2.55
C ILE A 104 -2.17 -14.52 -1.22
N ARG A 105 -3.36 -15.09 -1.15
CA ARG A 105 -3.86 -15.81 0.03
C ARG A 105 -3.77 -17.31 -0.22
N ARG A 106 -2.75 -17.96 0.37
CA ARG A 106 -2.51 -19.40 0.29
C ARG A 106 -1.74 -19.87 1.52
N ALA A 107 -2.08 -21.05 2.05
CA ALA A 107 -1.31 -21.64 3.13
C ALA A 107 0.04 -22.16 2.61
N VAL A 108 1.07 -22.16 3.45
CA VAL A 108 2.43 -22.58 3.04
C VAL A 108 2.45 -24.03 2.57
N HIS A 109 1.76 -24.94 3.29
CA HIS A 109 1.70 -26.36 2.90
C HIS A 109 0.94 -26.61 1.58
N GLU A 110 0.13 -25.67 1.12
CA GLU A 110 -0.55 -25.68 -0.18
C GLU A 110 0.28 -25.04 -1.30
N SER A 111 1.53 -24.69 -1.03
CA SER A 111 2.37 -23.88 -1.92
C SER A 111 3.63 -24.61 -2.40
N SER A 112 3.73 -25.93 -2.20
CA SER A 112 4.92 -26.74 -2.56
C SER A 112 5.29 -26.65 -4.04
N ASP A 113 4.29 -26.57 -4.92
CA ASP A 113 4.42 -26.41 -6.38
C ASP A 113 4.25 -24.96 -6.87
N ARG A 114 4.17 -24.00 -5.93
CA ARG A 114 3.80 -22.61 -6.20
C ARG A 114 4.83 -21.59 -5.68
N PHE A 115 6.09 -21.96 -5.65
CA PHE A 115 7.16 -21.08 -5.15
C PHE A 115 7.20 -19.73 -5.90
N HIS A 116 6.86 -19.75 -7.18
CA HIS A 116 6.72 -18.54 -8.00
C HIS A 116 5.73 -17.50 -7.42
N ASP A 117 4.80 -17.89 -6.53
CA ASP A 117 3.91 -16.94 -5.84
C ASP A 117 4.70 -16.07 -4.84
N PHE A 118 5.74 -16.63 -4.22
CA PHE A 118 6.67 -15.89 -3.34
C PHE A 118 7.56 -14.96 -4.16
N GLU A 119 8.16 -15.47 -5.22
CA GLU A 119 9.06 -14.70 -6.10
C GLU A 119 8.37 -13.47 -6.68
N ARG A 120 7.22 -13.66 -7.36
CA ARG A 120 6.50 -12.55 -8.01
C ARG A 120 5.87 -11.58 -7.02
N THR A 121 5.56 -12.02 -5.80
CA THR A 121 5.07 -11.12 -4.75
C THR A 121 6.21 -10.27 -4.21
N MET A 122 7.38 -10.88 -3.98
CA MET A 122 8.58 -10.19 -3.56
C MET A 122 9.07 -9.22 -4.64
N GLN A 123 9.04 -9.63 -5.89
CA GLN A 123 9.46 -8.84 -7.03
C GLN A 123 8.67 -7.52 -7.11
N LEU A 124 7.33 -7.58 -7.06
CA LEU A 124 6.50 -6.39 -7.17
C LEU A 124 6.51 -5.55 -5.90
N ASN A 125 6.27 -6.19 -4.73
CA ASN A 125 5.99 -5.47 -3.49
C ASN A 125 7.25 -4.92 -2.81
N TYR A 126 8.41 -5.51 -3.10
CA TYR A 126 9.68 -5.14 -2.49
C TYR A 126 10.70 -4.66 -3.53
N PHE A 127 11.20 -5.52 -4.42
CA PHE A 127 12.28 -5.15 -5.32
C PHE A 127 11.90 -4.01 -6.26
N GLY A 128 10.71 -4.04 -6.86
CA GLY A 128 10.24 -2.94 -7.71
C GLY A 128 10.10 -1.63 -6.95
N ALA A 129 9.57 -1.67 -5.73
CA ALA A 129 9.43 -0.48 -4.90
C ALA A 129 10.78 0.12 -4.49
N ILE A 130 11.75 -0.71 -4.05
CA ILE A 130 13.07 -0.20 -3.65
C ILE A 130 13.89 0.28 -4.86
N ARG A 131 13.78 -0.35 -6.02
CA ARG A 131 14.46 0.12 -7.23
C ARG A 131 14.00 1.52 -7.60
N LEU A 132 12.68 1.76 -7.58
CA LEU A 132 12.12 3.09 -7.82
C LEU A 132 12.60 4.11 -6.76
N VAL A 133 12.64 3.73 -5.49
CA VAL A 133 13.21 4.58 -4.44
C VAL A 133 14.66 4.93 -4.74
N MET A 134 15.49 3.95 -5.10
CA MET A 134 16.92 4.17 -5.39
C MET A 134 17.13 5.14 -6.57
N ASN A 135 16.26 5.09 -7.57
CA ASN A 135 16.34 5.99 -8.72
C ASN A 135 15.88 7.43 -8.40
N ILE A 136 14.91 7.59 -7.51
CA ILE A 136 14.32 8.90 -7.17
C ILE A 136 15.05 9.58 -6.00
N LEU A 137 15.58 8.82 -5.06
CA LEU A 137 16.18 9.32 -3.83
C LEU A 137 17.31 10.35 -4.03
N PRO A 138 18.25 10.19 -5.00
CA PRO A 138 19.36 11.12 -5.16
C PRO A 138 18.92 12.58 -5.36
N GLN A 139 17.88 12.82 -6.15
CA GLN A 139 17.36 14.19 -6.36
C GLN A 139 16.71 14.78 -5.08
N MET A 140 16.03 13.94 -4.27
CA MET A 140 15.49 14.37 -2.99
C MET A 140 16.62 14.71 -2.00
N MET A 141 17.70 13.91 -2.00
CA MET A 141 18.89 14.17 -1.14
C MET A 141 19.59 15.46 -1.53
N ALA A 142 19.79 15.72 -2.82
CA ALA A 142 20.41 16.94 -3.32
C ALA A 142 19.61 18.21 -2.90
N ARG A 143 18.29 18.14 -2.98
CA ARG A 143 17.38 19.23 -2.56
C ARG A 143 17.21 19.34 -1.05
N ARG A 144 17.58 18.29 -0.30
CA ARG A 144 17.35 18.19 1.15
C ARG A 144 15.87 18.35 1.52
N ASP A 145 14.97 17.90 0.65
CA ASP A 145 13.53 17.85 0.85
C ASP A 145 12.92 16.71 0.03
N GLY A 146 11.99 15.99 0.64
CA GLY A 146 11.26 14.91 0.01
C GLY A 146 10.42 14.13 1.00
N GLN A 147 9.52 13.31 0.45
CA GLN A 147 8.76 12.35 1.25
C GLN A 147 8.55 11.07 0.47
N ILE A 148 8.79 9.93 1.13
CA ILE A 148 8.50 8.60 0.58
C ILE A 148 7.47 7.93 1.49
N ILE A 149 6.36 7.50 0.89
CA ILE A 149 5.27 6.82 1.58
C ILE A 149 5.16 5.41 1.01
N ASN A 150 5.43 4.42 1.85
CA ASN A 150 5.34 3.02 1.48
C ASN A 150 4.04 2.43 2.02
N ILE A 151 3.15 1.97 1.12
CA ILE A 151 1.91 1.31 1.51
C ILE A 151 2.23 -0.13 1.89
N SER A 152 2.30 -0.36 3.20
CA SER A 152 2.44 -1.65 3.84
C SER A 152 1.05 -2.24 4.16
N SER A 153 0.96 -3.17 5.10
CA SER A 153 -0.27 -3.84 5.47
C SER A 153 -0.34 -4.07 6.98
N ILE A 154 -1.54 -3.97 7.54
CA ILE A 154 -1.79 -4.43 8.91
C ILE A 154 -1.41 -5.91 9.11
N GLY A 155 -1.42 -6.71 8.03
CA GLY A 155 -0.97 -8.09 8.05
C GLY A 155 0.47 -8.27 8.53
N VAL A 156 1.35 -7.27 8.34
CA VAL A 156 2.72 -7.27 8.87
C VAL A 156 2.73 -7.15 10.40
N LEU A 157 1.80 -6.39 10.97
CA LEU A 157 1.70 -6.19 12.40
C LEU A 157 1.03 -7.37 13.13
N ALA A 158 0.08 -8.02 12.44
CA ALA A 158 -0.74 -9.10 12.99
C ALA A 158 -0.22 -10.50 12.62
N ASN A 159 0.79 -10.63 11.75
CA ASN A 159 1.28 -11.91 11.23
C ASN A 159 0.17 -12.76 10.60
N ALA A 160 -0.60 -12.16 9.69
CA ALA A 160 -1.80 -12.76 9.11
C ALA A 160 -1.52 -14.11 8.45
N THR A 161 -2.19 -15.17 8.93
CA THR A 161 -2.06 -16.53 8.39
C THR A 161 -2.56 -16.61 6.95
N ARG A 162 -2.01 -17.53 6.13
CA ARG A 162 -2.28 -17.73 4.69
C ARG A 162 -1.78 -16.59 3.79
N PHE A 163 -1.05 -15.62 4.34
CA PHE A 163 -0.49 -14.50 3.59
C PHE A 163 1.03 -14.44 3.67
N SER A 164 1.69 -15.57 3.95
CA SER A 164 3.14 -15.60 4.21
C SER A 164 3.97 -14.93 3.11
N ALA A 165 3.72 -15.20 1.82
CA ALA A 165 4.41 -14.54 0.72
C ALA A 165 4.17 -13.01 0.72
N TYR A 166 2.92 -12.59 0.90
CA TYR A 166 2.55 -11.18 0.94
C TYR A 166 3.11 -10.46 2.17
N VAL A 167 2.91 -11.02 3.36
CA VAL A 167 3.40 -10.44 4.61
C VAL A 167 4.92 -10.34 4.60
N ALA A 168 5.64 -11.38 4.15
CA ALA A 168 7.08 -11.35 4.03
C ALA A 168 7.56 -10.21 3.11
N SER A 169 6.93 -10.01 1.96
CA SER A 169 7.30 -8.94 1.03
C SER A 169 7.06 -7.53 1.60
N LYS A 170 5.93 -7.34 2.31
CA LYS A 170 5.63 -6.05 2.96
C LYS A 170 6.47 -5.82 4.22
N ALA A 171 6.84 -6.87 4.95
CA ALA A 171 7.77 -6.79 6.07
C ALA A 171 9.19 -6.43 5.61
N ALA A 172 9.64 -6.95 4.47
CA ALA A 172 10.91 -6.57 3.86
C ALA A 172 10.92 -5.07 3.50
N LEU A 173 9.86 -4.57 2.87
CA LEU A 173 9.72 -3.14 2.55
C LEU A 173 9.68 -2.26 3.82
N ASP A 174 9.03 -2.73 4.89
CA ASP A 174 9.00 -2.02 6.16
C ASP A 174 10.38 -1.98 6.83
N ALA A 175 11.12 -3.08 6.84
CA ALA A 175 12.49 -3.12 7.35
C ALA A 175 13.40 -2.16 6.56
N PHE A 176 13.36 -2.20 5.22
CA PHE A 176 14.05 -1.26 4.35
C PHE A 176 13.69 0.19 4.68
N SER A 177 12.41 0.50 4.85
CA SER A 177 11.93 1.85 5.18
C SER A 177 12.51 2.37 6.50
N ARG A 178 12.65 1.51 7.51
CA ARG A 178 13.25 1.88 8.80
C ARG A 178 14.74 2.20 8.68
N CYS A 179 15.49 1.37 7.95
CA CYS A 179 16.92 1.62 7.69
C CYS A 179 17.08 2.93 6.90
N LEU A 180 16.40 3.05 5.77
CA LEU A 180 16.44 4.25 4.93
C LEU A 180 16.09 5.51 5.71
N SER A 181 15.07 5.45 6.59
CA SER A 181 14.66 6.60 7.39
C SER A 181 15.77 7.15 8.30
N ALA A 182 16.67 6.30 8.79
CA ALA A 182 17.83 6.72 9.58
C ALA A 182 18.91 7.31 8.66
N GLU A 183 19.19 6.66 7.54
CA GLU A 183 20.22 7.09 6.57
C GLU A 183 19.95 8.47 5.97
N VAL A 184 18.68 8.78 5.67
CA VAL A 184 18.31 10.06 5.03
C VAL A 184 17.85 11.15 6.00
N HIS A 185 17.94 10.90 7.31
CA HIS A 185 17.46 11.85 8.32
C HIS A 185 18.11 13.23 8.21
N SER A 186 19.43 13.27 8.02
CA SER A 186 20.19 14.50 7.82
C SER A 186 19.81 15.27 6.55
N HIS A 187 19.22 14.60 5.56
CA HIS A 187 18.75 15.18 4.31
C HIS A 187 17.29 15.68 4.39
N LYS A 188 16.66 15.65 5.56
CA LYS A 188 15.28 16.11 5.80
C LYS A 188 14.22 15.37 4.96
N ILE A 189 14.51 14.15 4.51
CA ILE A 189 13.57 13.29 3.77
C ILE A 189 12.74 12.51 4.78
N ALA A 190 11.41 12.58 4.64
CA ALA A 190 10.50 11.83 5.50
C ALA A 190 10.15 10.48 4.87
N ILE A 191 10.31 9.40 5.64
CA ILE A 191 9.87 8.05 5.24
C ILE A 191 8.71 7.64 6.14
N THR A 192 7.59 7.27 5.52
CA THR A 192 6.37 6.84 6.24
C THR A 192 5.94 5.46 5.75
N SER A 193 5.79 4.49 6.66
CA SER A 193 5.09 3.23 6.39
C SER A 193 3.62 3.34 6.81
N VAL A 194 2.70 3.12 5.86
CA VAL A 194 1.26 3.09 6.11
C VAL A 194 0.81 1.62 6.15
N TYR A 195 0.49 1.12 7.35
CA TYR A 195 -0.01 -0.24 7.54
C TYR A 195 -1.50 -0.28 7.23
N MET A 196 -1.79 -0.35 5.93
CA MET A 196 -3.15 -0.27 5.41
C MET A 196 -3.99 -1.43 5.94
N PRO A 197 -5.17 -1.17 6.51
CA PRO A 197 -6.15 -2.21 6.82
C PRO A 197 -6.72 -2.83 5.55
N LEU A 198 -7.70 -3.73 5.71
CA LEU A 198 -8.43 -4.28 4.59
C LEU A 198 -9.27 -3.19 3.92
N VAL A 199 -9.09 -2.98 2.63
CA VAL A 199 -9.78 -1.95 1.83
C VAL A 199 -10.60 -2.60 0.73
N ARG A 200 -11.85 -2.16 0.51
CA ARG A 200 -12.74 -2.64 -0.55
C ARG A 200 -12.22 -2.25 -1.93
N THR A 201 -11.38 -3.11 -2.49
CA THR A 201 -10.75 -2.94 -3.81
C THR A 201 -10.85 -4.22 -4.62
N PRO A 202 -10.59 -4.19 -5.93
CA PRO A 202 -10.51 -5.41 -6.75
C PRO A 202 -9.53 -6.46 -6.22
N MET A 203 -8.48 -6.06 -5.51
CA MET A 203 -7.49 -6.97 -4.91
C MET A 203 -8.10 -7.96 -3.91
N ILE A 204 -9.11 -7.55 -3.15
CA ILE A 204 -9.74 -8.41 -2.13
C ILE A 204 -10.99 -9.12 -2.64
N ALA A 205 -11.53 -8.73 -3.79
CA ALA A 205 -12.78 -9.25 -4.35
C ALA A 205 -12.83 -10.78 -4.48
N PRO A 206 -11.73 -11.50 -4.83
CA PRO A 206 -11.75 -12.96 -4.91
C PRO A 206 -11.98 -13.65 -3.56
N THR A 207 -11.77 -12.98 -2.44
CA THR A 207 -11.89 -13.58 -1.10
C THR A 207 -13.23 -13.25 -0.46
N LYS A 208 -14.24 -14.09 -0.70
CA LYS A 208 -15.66 -13.86 -0.30
C LYS A 208 -15.86 -13.57 1.20
N ILE A 209 -15.01 -14.09 2.09
CA ILE A 209 -15.07 -13.87 3.53
C ILE A 209 -14.94 -12.40 3.91
N TYR A 210 -14.26 -11.59 3.12
CA TYR A 210 -14.07 -10.17 3.40
C TYR A 210 -15.36 -9.34 3.33
N LYS A 211 -16.47 -9.90 2.83
CA LYS A 211 -17.80 -9.28 2.96
C LYS A 211 -18.28 -9.14 4.40
N TYR A 212 -17.71 -9.92 5.33
CA TYR A 212 -18.10 -9.96 6.74
C TYR A 212 -17.05 -9.34 7.68
N VAL A 213 -15.91 -8.95 7.14
CA VAL A 213 -14.83 -8.29 7.88
C VAL A 213 -14.98 -6.78 7.72
N PRO A 214 -14.84 -5.98 8.78
CA PRO A 214 -14.79 -4.53 8.66
C PRO A 214 -13.69 -4.11 7.68
N THR A 215 -14.06 -3.26 6.71
CA THR A 215 -13.17 -2.83 5.64
C THR A 215 -13.30 -1.33 5.42
N LEU A 216 -12.18 -0.67 5.15
CA LEU A 216 -12.21 0.71 4.71
C LEU A 216 -12.72 0.84 3.27
N SER A 217 -13.29 1.99 2.94
CA SER A 217 -13.47 2.39 1.55
C SER A 217 -12.15 2.87 0.94
N PRO A 218 -12.01 2.90 -0.40
CA PRO A 218 -10.84 3.50 -1.05
C PRO A 218 -10.62 4.97 -0.65
N GLU A 219 -11.69 5.73 -0.41
CA GLU A 219 -11.65 7.13 0.03
C GLU A 219 -11.06 7.25 1.44
N GLN A 220 -11.49 6.40 2.37
CA GLN A 220 -10.91 6.34 3.72
C GLN A 220 -9.43 5.94 3.67
N ALA A 221 -9.04 5.02 2.78
CA ALA A 221 -7.64 4.67 2.57
C ALA A 221 -6.82 5.84 2.00
N ALA A 222 -7.39 6.61 1.06
CA ALA A 222 -6.78 7.84 0.55
C ALA A 222 -6.65 8.92 1.63
N ASP A 223 -7.58 8.99 2.58
CA ASP A 223 -7.49 9.88 3.76
C ASP A 223 -6.30 9.53 4.66
N LEU A 224 -5.95 8.25 4.79
CA LEU A 224 -4.75 7.83 5.53
C LEU A 224 -3.46 8.24 4.81
N ILE A 225 -3.45 8.18 3.49
CA ILE A 225 -2.33 8.70 2.70
C ILE A 225 -2.22 10.22 2.88
N ALA A 226 -3.34 10.94 2.81
CA ALA A 226 -3.38 12.38 3.06
C ALA A 226 -2.87 12.74 4.47
N TYR A 227 -3.29 11.99 5.49
CA TYR A 227 -2.77 12.13 6.85
C TYR A 227 -1.25 11.90 6.91
N ALA A 228 -0.74 10.86 6.23
CA ALA A 228 0.69 10.57 6.15
C ALA A 228 1.47 11.72 5.49
N ILE A 229 0.91 12.33 4.44
CA ILE A 229 1.52 13.49 3.77
C ILE A 229 1.61 14.69 4.70
N VAL A 230 0.54 15.02 5.41
CA VAL A 230 0.47 16.20 6.29
C VAL A 230 1.35 16.04 7.52
N LYS A 231 1.23 14.90 8.21
CA LYS A 231 1.86 14.69 9.52
C LYS A 231 3.28 14.13 9.44
N ARG A 232 3.66 13.52 8.34
CA ARG A 232 4.98 12.88 8.11
C ARG A 232 5.39 11.90 9.23
N PRO A 233 4.48 11.08 9.78
CA PRO A 233 4.84 10.16 10.87
C PRO A 233 5.69 9.02 10.32
N LYS A 234 6.49 8.37 11.16
CA LYS A 234 7.21 7.14 10.76
C LYS A 234 6.27 5.99 10.45
N LYS A 235 5.14 5.92 11.16
CA LYS A 235 4.13 4.85 11.03
C LYS A 235 2.72 5.41 11.09
N VAL A 236 1.86 4.94 10.17
CA VAL A 236 0.41 5.09 10.23
C VAL A 236 -0.17 3.69 10.39
N ALA A 237 -0.84 3.42 11.50
CA ALA A 237 -1.41 2.11 11.80
C ALA A 237 -2.63 2.27 12.73
N THR A 238 -3.59 1.36 12.61
CA THR A 238 -4.74 1.30 13.53
C THR A 238 -4.28 1.01 14.95
N HIS A 239 -5.07 1.43 15.96
CA HIS A 239 -4.79 1.11 17.36
C HIS A 239 -4.66 -0.40 17.60
N LEU A 240 -5.52 -1.20 16.97
CA LEU A 240 -5.48 -2.64 17.13
C LEU A 240 -4.28 -3.29 16.39
N GLY A 241 -3.86 -2.74 15.25
CA GLY A 241 -2.61 -3.16 14.60
C GLY A 241 -1.39 -2.89 15.47
N ARG A 242 -1.35 -1.74 16.15
CA ARG A 242 -0.30 -1.44 17.14
C ARG A 242 -0.33 -2.41 18.32
N LEU A 243 -1.53 -2.68 18.85
CA LEU A 243 -1.72 -3.65 19.94
C LEU A 243 -1.24 -5.05 19.51
N ALA A 244 -1.62 -5.52 18.32
CA ALA A 244 -1.18 -6.81 17.79
C ALA A 244 0.35 -6.91 17.67
N SER A 245 1.01 -5.83 17.24
CA SER A 245 2.48 -5.78 17.17
C SER A 245 3.12 -5.83 18.56
N ILE A 246 2.55 -5.13 19.55
CA ILE A 246 3.06 -5.13 20.93
C ILE A 246 2.83 -6.50 21.57
N THR A 247 1.64 -7.07 21.44
CA THR A 247 1.33 -8.38 22.01
C THR A 247 2.21 -9.48 21.40
N TYR A 248 2.51 -9.42 20.10
CA TYR A 248 3.44 -10.36 19.48
C TYR A 248 4.85 -10.22 20.05
N SER A 249 5.32 -9.01 20.31
CA SER A 249 6.67 -8.77 20.86
C SER A 249 6.81 -9.24 22.31
N ILE A 250 5.73 -9.21 23.11
CA ILE A 250 5.75 -9.56 24.53
C ILE A 250 5.33 -11.02 24.77
N ALA A 251 4.31 -11.49 24.04
CA ALA A 251 3.68 -12.79 24.23
C ALA A 251 3.38 -13.48 22.89
N PRO A 252 4.41 -13.88 22.12
CA PRO A 252 4.25 -14.45 20.78
C PRO A 252 3.38 -15.72 20.76
N ASP A 253 3.44 -16.55 21.80
CA ASP A 253 2.66 -17.78 21.90
C ASP A 253 1.16 -17.53 22.00
N ILE A 254 0.74 -16.47 22.72
CA ILE A 254 -0.68 -16.08 22.79
C ILE A 254 -1.17 -15.63 21.42
N ASN A 255 -0.39 -14.82 20.72
CA ASN A 255 -0.70 -14.37 19.38
C ASN A 255 -0.77 -15.55 18.39
N ASN A 256 0.19 -16.49 18.46
CA ASN A 256 0.20 -17.69 17.64
C ASN A 256 -1.04 -18.57 17.87
N LYS A 257 -1.46 -18.77 19.14
CA LYS A 257 -2.70 -19.49 19.46
C LYS A 257 -3.93 -18.79 18.85
N LEU A 258 -4.02 -17.48 18.97
CA LEU A 258 -5.12 -16.68 18.39
C LEU A 258 -5.14 -16.80 16.87
N MET A 259 -3.99 -16.64 16.20
CA MET A 259 -3.88 -16.78 14.75
C MET A 259 -4.17 -18.19 14.28
N SER A 260 -3.79 -19.23 15.05
CA SER A 260 -4.10 -20.64 14.76
C SER A 260 -5.59 -20.92 14.82
N ILE A 261 -6.31 -20.35 15.79
CA ILE A 261 -7.79 -20.44 15.85
C ILE A 261 -8.39 -19.85 14.57
N GLY A 262 -7.96 -18.64 14.17
CA GLY A 262 -8.40 -18.03 12.93
C GLY A 262 -8.07 -18.86 11.69
N TYR A 263 -6.89 -19.45 11.67
CA TYR A 263 -6.48 -20.35 10.59
C TYR A 263 -7.43 -21.55 10.44
N ASN A 264 -7.81 -22.19 11.55
CA ASN A 264 -8.71 -23.36 11.53
C ASN A 264 -10.16 -22.97 11.24
N LEU A 265 -10.62 -21.80 11.68
CA LEU A 265 -11.98 -21.33 11.43
C LEU A 265 -12.23 -20.93 9.96
N PHE A 266 -11.19 -20.52 9.24
CA PHE A 266 -11.32 -20.01 7.87
C PHE A 266 -10.43 -20.79 6.91
N PRO A 267 -10.94 -21.86 6.31
CA PRO A 267 -10.18 -22.69 5.36
C PRO A 267 -9.72 -21.84 4.15
N SER A 268 -8.81 -22.38 3.37
CA SER A 268 -8.31 -21.76 2.13
C SER A 268 -9.47 -21.38 1.23
N SER A 269 -9.40 -20.23 0.60
CA SER A 269 -10.45 -19.81 -0.31
C SER A 269 -10.46 -20.79 -1.50
N THR A 270 -11.52 -21.53 -1.64
CA THR A 270 -11.82 -22.38 -2.79
C THR A 270 -12.14 -21.54 -4.03
N ALA A 271 -11.28 -20.54 -4.35
CA ALA A 271 -11.34 -19.91 -5.67
C ALA A 271 -11.05 -20.92 -6.78
N SER A 272 -10.55 -22.12 -6.40
CA SER A 272 -10.40 -23.30 -7.26
C SER A 272 -11.56 -24.30 -7.16
N VAL A 273 -12.46 -24.15 -6.17
CA VAL A 273 -13.60 -25.05 -5.96
C VAL A 273 -14.83 -24.19 -5.70
N GLY A 274 -15.73 -24.14 -6.68
CA GLY A 274 -16.87 -23.21 -6.78
C GLY A 274 -17.97 -23.27 -5.71
N GLU A 275 -17.71 -23.65 -4.48
CA GLU A 275 -18.71 -23.80 -3.42
C GLU A 275 -18.86 -22.56 -2.53
N GLN A 276 -20.11 -22.16 -2.33
CA GLN A 276 -20.50 -21.09 -1.42
C GLN A 276 -20.55 -21.60 0.02
N GLN A 277 -19.47 -21.48 0.79
CA GLN A 277 -19.54 -21.70 2.23
C GLN A 277 -20.27 -20.52 2.90
N LYS A 278 -21.45 -20.81 3.50
CA LYS A 278 -22.12 -19.86 4.41
C LYS A 278 -21.36 -19.87 5.74
N LEU A 279 -20.88 -18.69 6.18
CA LEU A 279 -20.23 -18.55 7.48
C LEU A 279 -21.21 -18.84 8.61
N ASN A 280 -20.77 -19.64 9.58
CA ASN A 280 -21.49 -19.86 10.82
C ASN A 280 -21.36 -18.64 11.76
N TRP A 281 -22.11 -18.63 12.86
CA TRP A 281 -22.11 -17.49 13.79
C TRP A 281 -20.76 -17.28 14.49
N VAL A 282 -19.99 -18.34 14.78
CA VAL A 282 -18.65 -18.27 15.39
C VAL A 282 -17.67 -17.60 14.43
N GLN A 283 -17.70 -17.98 13.16
CA GLN A 283 -16.87 -17.37 12.12
C GLN A 283 -17.19 -15.88 11.93
N LYS A 284 -18.48 -15.49 11.99
CA LYS A 284 -18.89 -14.10 11.91
C LYS A 284 -18.44 -13.29 13.13
N ALA A 285 -18.55 -13.86 14.34
CA ALA A 285 -18.09 -13.23 15.56
C ALA A 285 -16.57 -13.02 15.55
N TYR A 286 -15.81 -14.04 15.15
CA TYR A 286 -14.36 -13.95 15.02
C TYR A 286 -13.94 -12.93 13.97
N ALA A 287 -14.60 -12.89 12.80
CA ALA A 287 -14.32 -11.93 11.75
C ALA A 287 -14.48 -10.46 12.20
N ARG A 288 -15.43 -10.19 13.13
CA ARG A 288 -15.64 -8.87 13.71
C ARG A 288 -14.55 -8.44 14.70
N LEU A 289 -13.77 -9.38 15.24
CA LEU A 289 -12.62 -9.07 16.09
C LEU A 289 -11.41 -8.54 15.30
N PHE A 290 -11.39 -8.72 13.98
CA PHE A 290 -10.34 -8.16 13.13
C PHE A 290 -10.72 -6.70 12.77
N PRO A 291 -9.84 -5.76 13.03
CA PRO A 291 -10.18 -4.34 12.93
C PRO A 291 -10.02 -3.79 11.52
N GLY A 292 -11.11 -3.31 10.98
CA GLY A 292 -11.09 -2.43 9.81
C GLY A 292 -11.24 -0.94 10.15
N GLU A 293 -11.94 -0.57 11.22
CA GLU A 293 -12.47 0.79 11.37
C GLU A 293 -12.03 1.58 12.62
N HIS A 294 -11.21 1.04 13.52
CA HIS A 294 -10.82 1.76 14.74
C HIS A 294 -9.46 2.45 14.59
N TRP A 295 -9.53 3.75 14.29
CA TRP A 295 -8.41 4.70 14.25
C TRP A 295 -8.30 5.53 15.52
#